data_dc785cec4f81ad36b69ccbdbf90b76f4
#
_entry.id   dc785cec4f81ad36b69ccbdbf90b76f4
#
_cell.length_a   1.000
_cell.length_b   1.000
_cell.length_c   1.000
_cell.angle_alpha   90.00
_cell.angle_beta   90.00
_cell.angle_gamma   90.00
#
_symmetry.space_group_name_H-M   'P 1'
#
loop_
_entity.id
_entity.type
_entity.pdbx_description
1 polymer ?
#
loop_
_entity_poly.entity_id
_entity_poly.type
_entity_poly.pdbx_seq_one_letter_code
_entity_poly.pdbx_strand_id
1 'polypeptide(L)'
;MLLAVNHSSYLDPLVLSAVIPGPLSFVAKEELAGQRLAGPFLRHIGTLFVRRTDVKGGLEDTRNVLEASLSGERIVSFPEGTLTRMPGLIGFYLGSFLVAVEAGIPVVPIVISGTRSALRGGQWFPRPSNISVHIGKAVRADGSDFSAAVRLRDAVRARMLALCGEPDLALERALL
;
A
#
# COMPACT_ATOMS: atom_id res chain seq x y z
N MET A 1 6.38 3.07 11.49
CA MET A 1 6.37 3.91 10.26
C MET A 1 5.47 3.29 9.22
N LEU A 2 4.88 4.11 8.33
CA LEU A 2 4.05 3.64 7.22
C LEU A 2 4.85 3.63 5.91
N LEU A 3 4.80 2.52 5.16
CA LEU A 3 5.38 2.37 3.84
C LEU A 3 4.23 2.41 2.82
N ALA A 4 4.16 3.46 2.01
CA ALA A 4 3.17 3.59 0.94
C ALA A 4 3.77 3.08 -0.36
N VAL A 5 3.18 2.05 -0.95
CA VAL A 5 3.73 1.31 -2.09
C VAL A 5 2.70 1.25 -3.22
N ASN A 6 3.13 1.41 -4.48
CA ASN A 6 2.28 1.14 -5.64
C ASN A 6 1.99 -0.37 -5.75
N HIS A 7 0.86 -0.74 -6.38
CA HIS A 7 0.42 -2.14 -6.44
C HIS A 7 0.16 -2.59 -7.87
N SER A 8 1.12 -3.35 -8.41
CA SER A 8 1.14 -3.77 -9.80
C SER A 8 1.07 -5.28 -9.99
N SER A 9 1.38 -6.06 -8.94
CA SER A 9 1.48 -7.51 -9.02
C SER A 9 1.24 -8.19 -7.67
N TYR A 10 0.80 -9.43 -7.69
CA TYR A 10 0.79 -10.31 -6.50
C TYR A 10 2.19 -10.60 -5.97
N LEU A 11 3.24 -10.29 -6.73
CA LEU A 11 4.64 -10.42 -6.30
C LEU A 11 5.10 -9.27 -5.41
N ASP A 12 4.40 -8.13 -5.38
CA ASP A 12 4.85 -6.93 -4.67
C ASP A 12 5.13 -7.19 -3.18
N PRO A 13 4.28 -7.90 -2.41
CA PRO A 13 4.58 -8.22 -1.01
C PRO A 13 5.84 -9.08 -0.84
N LEU A 14 6.05 -10.05 -1.74
CA LEU A 14 7.23 -10.91 -1.72
C LEU A 14 8.52 -10.12 -2.00
N VAL A 15 8.48 -9.24 -3.01
CA VAL A 15 9.60 -8.37 -3.36
C VAL A 15 9.96 -7.46 -2.18
N LEU A 16 8.96 -6.85 -1.53
CA LEU A 16 9.19 -6.01 -0.36
C LEU A 16 9.82 -6.80 0.79
N SER A 17 9.30 -7.99 1.08
CA SER A 17 9.83 -8.86 2.14
C SER A 17 11.26 -9.33 1.86
N ALA A 18 11.67 -9.43 0.60
CA ALA A 18 13.02 -9.79 0.21
C ALA A 18 14.02 -8.63 0.29
N VAL A 19 13.55 -7.39 0.04
CA VAL A 19 14.41 -6.20 -0.07
C VAL A 19 14.49 -5.41 1.24
N ILE A 20 13.38 -5.34 2.00
CA ILE A 20 13.33 -4.58 3.25
C ILE A 20 13.62 -5.53 4.42
N PRO A 21 14.75 -5.37 5.13
CA PRO A 21 15.13 -6.28 6.20
C PRO A 21 14.19 -6.17 7.41
N GLY A 22 13.83 -7.32 8.01
CA GLY A 22 13.02 -7.45 9.21
C GLY A 22 11.51 -7.48 8.95
N PRO A 23 10.67 -7.60 9.99
CA PRO A 23 9.24 -7.85 9.84
C PRO A 23 8.50 -6.68 9.21
N LEU A 24 7.53 -7.01 8.34
CA LEU A 24 6.61 -6.09 7.69
C LEU A 24 5.18 -6.54 7.99
N SER A 25 4.31 -5.61 8.35
CA SER A 25 2.87 -5.84 8.54
C SER A 25 2.11 -5.26 7.35
N PHE A 26 1.54 -6.12 6.52
CA PHE A 26 0.80 -5.70 5.33
C PHE A 26 -0.65 -5.36 5.66
N VAL A 27 -1.22 -4.36 5.01
CA VAL A 27 -2.65 -4.04 5.11
C VAL A 27 -3.38 -4.54 3.86
N ALA A 28 -4.35 -5.43 4.04
CA ALA A 28 -5.14 -6.00 2.95
C ALA A 28 -6.64 -6.00 3.26
N LYS A 29 -7.46 -6.14 2.22
CA LYS A 29 -8.92 -6.27 2.37
C LYS A 29 -9.28 -7.60 3.05
N GLU A 30 -10.26 -7.58 3.97
CA GLU A 30 -10.72 -8.78 4.70
C GLU A 30 -11.20 -9.89 3.76
N GLU A 31 -11.82 -9.55 2.62
CA GLU A 31 -12.30 -10.52 1.63
C GLU A 31 -11.16 -11.43 1.11
N LEU A 32 -9.92 -10.94 1.14
CA LEU A 32 -8.75 -11.74 0.76
C LEU A 32 -8.40 -12.82 1.79
N ALA A 33 -8.80 -12.64 3.05
CA ALA A 33 -8.58 -13.63 4.11
C ALA A 33 -9.32 -14.94 3.84
N GLY A 34 -10.47 -14.90 3.15
CA GLY A 34 -11.28 -16.06 2.77
C GLY A 34 -10.80 -16.78 1.51
N GLN A 35 -9.86 -16.24 0.76
CA GLN A 35 -9.37 -16.88 -0.47
C GLN A 35 -8.48 -18.09 -0.15
N ARG A 36 -8.75 -19.24 -0.82
CA ARG A 36 -8.12 -20.55 -0.52
C ARG A 36 -6.59 -20.54 -0.62
N LEU A 37 -6.02 -19.78 -1.54
CA LEU A 37 -4.57 -19.69 -1.75
C LEU A 37 -3.98 -18.42 -1.13
N ALA A 38 -4.59 -17.26 -1.36
CA ALA A 38 -4.09 -15.99 -0.86
C ALA A 38 -4.25 -15.82 0.65
N GLY A 39 -5.36 -16.28 1.24
CA GLY A 39 -5.64 -16.11 2.65
C GLY A 39 -4.57 -16.69 3.58
N PRO A 40 -4.20 -17.98 3.47
CA PRO A 40 -3.14 -18.56 4.29
C PRO A 40 -1.78 -17.87 4.10
N PHE A 41 -1.44 -17.53 2.86
CA PHE A 41 -0.20 -16.80 2.54
C PHE A 41 -0.18 -15.41 3.21
N LEU A 42 -1.25 -14.63 3.06
CA LEU A 42 -1.35 -13.30 3.65
C LEU A 42 -1.27 -13.34 5.19
N ARG A 43 -1.91 -14.33 5.84
CA ARG A 43 -1.77 -14.51 7.29
C ARG A 43 -0.33 -14.83 7.68
N HIS A 44 0.34 -15.68 6.90
CA HIS A 44 1.73 -16.08 7.19
C HIS A 44 2.71 -14.90 7.14
N ILE A 45 2.47 -13.92 6.26
CA ILE A 45 3.31 -12.71 6.14
C ILE A 45 2.90 -11.57 7.08
N GLY A 46 2.05 -11.83 8.09
CA GLY A 46 1.66 -10.82 9.09
C GLY A 46 0.70 -9.76 8.55
N THR A 47 -0.28 -10.16 7.73
CA THR A 47 -1.23 -9.20 7.15
C THR A 47 -2.30 -8.78 8.16
N LEU A 48 -2.48 -7.48 8.30
CA LEU A 48 -3.60 -6.85 9.00
C LEU A 48 -4.77 -6.71 8.00
N PHE A 49 -5.86 -7.43 8.27
CA PHE A 49 -7.04 -7.38 7.41
C PHE A 49 -7.95 -6.23 7.81
N VAL A 50 -8.44 -5.48 6.82
CA VAL A 50 -9.31 -4.31 7.03
C VAL A 50 -10.59 -4.42 6.21
N ARG A 51 -11.73 -4.11 6.84
CA ARG A 51 -13.04 -4.01 6.22
C ARG A 51 -13.24 -2.59 5.69
N ARG A 52 -13.60 -2.44 4.44
CA ARG A 52 -13.82 -1.12 3.82
C ARG A 52 -15.30 -0.81 3.58
N THR A 53 -16.17 -1.80 3.77
CA THR A 53 -17.60 -1.73 3.42
C THR A 53 -18.52 -1.41 4.59
N ASP A 54 -18.03 -1.57 5.83
CA ASP A 54 -18.80 -1.30 7.04
C ASP A 54 -18.14 -0.16 7.85
N VAL A 55 -18.92 0.89 8.14
CA VAL A 55 -18.42 2.05 8.89
C VAL A 55 -17.94 1.67 10.29
N LYS A 56 -18.64 0.76 10.98
CA LYS A 56 -18.26 0.29 12.33
C LYS A 56 -17.01 -0.61 12.29
N GLY A 57 -16.97 -1.56 11.36
CA GLY A 57 -15.81 -2.42 11.16
C GLY A 57 -14.57 -1.65 10.68
N GLY A 58 -14.75 -0.65 9.82
CA GLY A 58 -13.67 0.21 9.35
C GLY A 58 -13.00 1.04 10.44
N LEU A 59 -13.73 1.44 11.48
CA LEU A 59 -13.18 2.14 12.66
C LEU A 59 -12.29 1.20 13.50
N GLU A 60 -12.75 -0.04 13.73
CA GLU A 60 -12.03 -1.04 14.50
C GLU A 60 -10.74 -1.48 13.78
N ASP A 61 -10.83 -1.69 12.48
CA ASP A 61 -9.69 -2.05 11.63
C ASP A 61 -8.66 -0.91 11.53
N THR A 62 -9.11 0.35 11.47
CA THR A 62 -8.24 1.53 11.52
C THR A 62 -7.52 1.59 12.87
N ARG A 63 -8.20 1.23 13.97
CA ARG A 63 -7.60 1.17 15.31
C ARG A 63 -6.52 0.10 15.40
N ASN A 64 -6.74 -1.10 14.85
CA ASN A 64 -5.73 -2.17 14.82
C ASN A 64 -4.46 -1.74 14.06
N VAL A 65 -4.62 -1.05 12.92
CA VAL A 65 -3.49 -0.50 12.16
C VAL A 65 -2.80 0.62 12.95
N LEU A 66 -3.55 1.44 13.66
CA LEU A 66 -3.02 2.50 14.51
C LEU A 66 -2.21 1.91 15.69
N GLU A 67 -2.73 0.89 16.37
CA GLU A 67 -2.05 0.21 17.47
C GLU A 67 -0.74 -0.44 17.01
N ALA A 68 -0.75 -1.15 15.87
CA ALA A 68 0.46 -1.70 15.26
C ALA A 68 1.47 -0.61 14.88
N SER A 69 0.99 0.55 14.44
CA SER A 69 1.84 1.70 14.13
C SER A 69 2.48 2.30 15.37
N LEU A 70 1.74 2.39 16.48
CA LEU A 70 2.22 2.93 17.76
C LEU A 70 3.18 1.96 18.45
N SER A 71 3.04 0.65 18.28
CA SER A 71 3.98 -0.35 18.77
C SER A 71 5.30 -0.41 17.98
N GLY A 72 5.45 0.46 16.96
CA GLY A 72 6.68 0.59 16.20
C GLY A 72 6.78 -0.32 14.98
N GLU A 73 5.73 -1.03 14.63
CA GLU A 73 5.70 -1.88 13.45
C GLU A 73 5.87 -1.08 12.15
N ARG A 74 6.42 -1.74 11.14
CA ARG A 74 6.51 -1.19 9.78
C ARG A 74 5.30 -1.65 8.98
N ILE A 75 4.34 -0.74 8.84
CA ILE A 75 3.09 -1.01 8.15
C ILE A 75 3.27 -0.77 6.66
N VAL A 76 2.96 -1.76 5.83
CA VAL A 76 2.93 -1.66 4.37
C VAL A 76 1.49 -1.44 3.92
N SER A 77 1.24 -0.33 3.24
CA SER A 77 -0.04 -0.01 2.65
C SER A 77 0.10 0.14 1.13
N PHE A 78 -0.85 -0.44 0.40
CA PHE A 78 -1.04 -0.20 -1.02
C PHE A 78 -2.21 0.78 -1.19
N PRO A 79 -1.95 2.10 -1.19
CA PRO A 79 -3.00 3.11 -1.09
C PRO A 79 -3.90 3.18 -2.33
N GLU A 80 -3.50 2.59 -3.44
CA GLU A 80 -4.33 2.39 -4.62
C GLU A 80 -5.54 1.49 -4.34
N GLY A 81 -5.41 0.58 -3.39
CA GLY A 81 -6.49 -0.30 -2.90
C GLY A 81 -6.93 -1.38 -3.87
N THR A 82 -6.33 -1.45 -5.04
CA THR A 82 -6.56 -2.47 -6.05
C THR A 82 -5.30 -2.70 -6.86
N LEU A 83 -5.24 -3.84 -7.52
CA LEU A 83 -4.14 -4.22 -8.41
C LEU A 83 -4.47 -3.73 -9.83
N THR A 84 -3.67 -2.82 -10.37
CA THR A 84 -3.89 -2.27 -11.71
C THR A 84 -3.26 -3.14 -12.79
N ARG A 85 -4.02 -3.43 -13.85
CA ARG A 85 -3.52 -4.19 -15.02
C ARG A 85 -2.81 -3.29 -16.02
N MET A 86 -3.20 -2.02 -16.10
CA MET A 86 -2.61 -1.02 -16.99
C MET A 86 -1.46 -0.28 -16.29
N PRO A 87 -0.44 0.17 -17.04
CA PRO A 87 0.56 1.09 -16.52
C PRO A 87 -0.11 2.40 -16.07
N GLY A 88 0.31 2.92 -14.93
CA GLY A 88 -0.18 4.17 -14.37
C GLY A 88 -0.40 4.11 -12.87
N LEU A 89 -0.28 5.25 -12.21
CA LEU A 89 -0.52 5.41 -10.79
C LEU A 89 -1.91 6.03 -10.58
N ILE A 90 -2.86 5.24 -10.09
CA ILE A 90 -4.22 5.71 -9.82
C ILE A 90 -4.31 6.57 -8.56
N GLY A 91 -5.50 7.10 -8.27
CA GLY A 91 -5.76 7.86 -7.05
C GLY A 91 -5.55 7.04 -5.78
N PHE A 92 -5.15 7.69 -4.68
CA PHE A 92 -4.90 7.04 -3.39
C PHE A 92 -6.10 7.18 -2.45
N TYR A 93 -6.44 6.10 -1.73
CA TYR A 93 -7.35 6.14 -0.59
C TYR A 93 -6.71 6.85 0.59
N LEU A 94 -7.54 7.52 1.37
CA LEU A 94 -7.09 8.37 2.48
C LEU A 94 -6.80 7.59 3.77
N GLY A 95 -7.36 6.39 3.95
CA GLY A 95 -7.38 5.68 5.24
C GLY A 95 -6.01 5.51 5.90
N SER A 96 -5.00 5.03 5.17
CA SER A 96 -3.65 4.85 5.71
C SER A 96 -2.97 6.18 6.08
N PHE A 97 -3.31 7.27 5.41
CA PHE A 97 -2.77 8.60 5.70
C PHE A 97 -3.43 9.23 6.93
N LEU A 98 -4.71 8.95 7.17
CA LEU A 98 -5.38 9.32 8.42
C LEU A 98 -4.70 8.63 9.62
N VAL A 99 -4.45 7.33 9.52
CA VAL A 99 -3.69 6.58 10.55
C VAL A 99 -2.31 7.19 10.77
N ALA A 100 -1.60 7.54 9.71
CA ALA A 100 -0.26 8.12 9.81
C ALA A 100 -0.27 9.48 10.52
N VAL A 101 -1.27 10.32 10.26
CA VAL A 101 -1.45 11.61 10.92
C VAL A 101 -1.81 11.42 12.39
N GLU A 102 -2.77 10.56 12.70
CA GLU A 102 -3.21 10.28 14.07
C GLU A 102 -2.09 9.67 14.92
N ALA A 103 -1.29 8.76 14.36
CA ALA A 103 -0.14 8.16 15.03
C ALA A 103 1.11 9.07 15.05
N GLY A 104 1.12 10.21 14.36
CA GLY A 104 2.27 11.09 14.24
C GLY A 104 3.48 10.45 13.54
N ILE A 105 3.26 9.40 12.73
CA ILE A 105 4.34 8.63 12.07
C ILE A 105 4.63 9.13 10.65
N PRO A 106 5.89 8.99 10.19
CA PRO A 106 6.24 9.33 8.82
C PRO A 106 5.72 8.29 7.83
N VAL A 107 5.44 8.75 6.60
CA VAL A 107 5.12 7.91 5.44
C VAL A 107 6.30 7.89 4.50
N VAL A 108 6.77 6.69 4.15
CA VAL A 108 7.85 6.47 3.19
C VAL A 108 7.24 6.04 1.85
N PRO A 109 7.37 6.83 0.78
CA PRO A 109 6.94 6.44 -0.55
C PRO A 109 7.90 5.38 -1.12
N ILE A 110 7.35 4.28 -1.61
CA ILE A 110 8.12 3.20 -2.25
C ILE A 110 7.49 2.90 -3.60
N VAL A 111 8.31 2.79 -4.62
CA VAL A 111 7.89 2.40 -5.97
C VAL A 111 8.56 1.09 -6.37
N ILE A 112 7.73 0.12 -6.74
CA ILE A 112 8.15 -1.14 -7.33
C ILE A 112 7.87 -1.09 -8.83
N SER A 113 8.86 -1.43 -9.64
CA SER A 113 8.74 -1.53 -11.08
C SER A 113 9.15 -2.93 -11.57
N GLY A 114 8.56 -3.39 -12.69
CA GLY A 114 8.89 -4.67 -13.31
C GLY A 114 8.08 -5.87 -12.80
N THR A 115 7.44 -5.80 -11.64
CA THR A 115 6.61 -6.90 -11.10
C THR A 115 5.37 -7.17 -11.95
N ARG A 116 4.76 -6.15 -12.56
CA ARG A 116 3.66 -6.31 -13.53
C ARG A 116 4.08 -7.14 -14.74
N SER A 117 5.31 -6.95 -15.23
CA SER A 117 5.86 -7.74 -16.34
C SER A 117 6.21 -9.16 -15.91
N ALA A 118 6.69 -9.33 -14.68
CA ALA A 118 7.02 -10.62 -14.12
C ALA A 118 5.78 -11.50 -13.88
N LEU A 119 4.71 -10.94 -13.31
CA LEU A 119 3.46 -11.68 -13.05
C LEU A 119 2.27 -10.75 -13.17
N ARG A 120 1.56 -10.81 -14.29
CA ARG A 120 0.31 -10.06 -14.51
C ARG A 120 -0.84 -10.68 -13.72
N GLY A 121 -1.79 -9.83 -13.31
CA GLY A 121 -3.03 -10.31 -12.70
C GLY A 121 -3.75 -11.33 -13.60
N GLY A 122 -4.08 -12.51 -13.04
CA GLY A 122 -4.71 -13.61 -13.76
C GLY A 122 -3.73 -14.60 -14.42
N GLN A 123 -2.43 -14.40 -14.29
CA GLN A 123 -1.41 -15.38 -14.70
C GLN A 123 -0.88 -16.17 -13.49
N TRP A 124 -0.51 -17.42 -13.70
CA TRP A 124 -0.01 -18.32 -12.64
C TRP A 124 1.51 -18.49 -12.64
N PHE A 125 2.16 -18.25 -13.78
CA PHE A 125 3.60 -18.45 -13.92
C PHE A 125 4.31 -17.11 -14.10
N PRO A 126 5.31 -16.81 -13.23
CA PRO A 126 6.14 -15.63 -13.40
C PRO A 126 7.05 -15.78 -14.62
N ARG A 127 7.39 -14.64 -15.24
CA ARG A 127 8.34 -14.53 -16.34
C ARG A 127 9.58 -13.78 -15.85
N PRO A 128 10.76 -14.05 -16.39
CA PRO A 128 11.94 -13.25 -16.13
C PRO A 128 11.66 -11.77 -16.40
N SER A 129 11.96 -10.93 -15.44
CA SER A 129 11.80 -9.47 -15.53
C SER A 129 12.80 -8.78 -14.60
N ASN A 130 13.28 -7.62 -15.02
CA ASN A 130 14.05 -6.77 -14.14
C ASN A 130 13.11 -6.09 -13.15
N ILE A 131 13.31 -6.35 -11.85
CA ILE A 131 12.52 -5.75 -10.78
C ILE A 131 13.41 -4.74 -10.06
N SER A 132 12.88 -3.53 -9.88
CA SER A 132 13.53 -2.49 -9.09
C SER A 132 12.60 -1.98 -7.99
N VAL A 133 13.20 -1.60 -6.85
CA VAL A 133 12.51 -0.99 -5.72
C VAL A 133 13.17 0.33 -5.39
N HIS A 134 12.44 1.42 -5.51
CA HIS A 134 12.89 2.76 -5.19
C HIS A 134 12.26 3.21 -3.87
N ILE A 135 13.09 3.47 -2.87
CA ILE A 135 12.67 3.96 -1.56
C ILE A 135 12.91 5.47 -1.51
N GLY A 136 11.82 6.23 -1.43
CA GLY A 136 11.89 7.69 -1.36
C GLY A 136 12.12 8.21 0.05
N LYS A 137 12.33 9.53 0.16
CA LYS A 137 12.47 10.19 1.47
C LYS A 137 11.13 10.20 2.20
N ALA A 138 11.17 9.95 3.51
CA ALA A 138 10.00 10.01 4.38
C ALA A 138 9.32 11.37 4.33
N VAL A 139 8.00 11.36 4.37
CA VAL A 139 7.13 12.55 4.44
C VAL A 139 6.43 12.54 5.79
N ARG A 140 6.42 13.67 6.48
CA ARG A 140 5.62 13.87 7.69
C ARG A 140 4.45 14.78 7.39
N ALA A 141 3.35 14.59 8.11
CA ALA A 141 2.23 15.53 8.08
C ALA A 141 2.65 16.88 8.69
N ASP A 142 2.06 17.94 8.18
CA ASP A 142 2.21 19.32 8.66
C ASP A 142 1.01 19.76 9.52
N GLY A 143 0.45 18.84 10.28
CA GLY A 143 -0.71 19.04 11.16
C GLY A 143 -1.29 17.71 11.60
N SER A 144 -2.38 17.77 12.38
CA SER A 144 -3.06 16.60 12.94
C SER A 144 -4.53 16.50 12.52
N ASP A 145 -4.97 17.33 11.57
CA ASP A 145 -6.34 17.40 11.10
C ASP A 145 -6.55 16.58 9.81
N PHE A 146 -7.80 16.46 9.38
CA PHE A 146 -8.18 15.79 8.14
C PHE A 146 -7.49 16.39 6.93
N SER A 147 -7.31 17.71 6.89
CA SER A 147 -6.65 18.41 5.78
C SER A 147 -5.18 18.06 5.70
N ALA A 148 -4.51 17.85 6.85
CA ALA A 148 -3.12 17.37 6.89
C ALA A 148 -2.99 15.97 6.28
N ALA A 149 -3.96 15.08 6.50
CA ALA A 149 -3.96 13.76 5.87
C ALA A 149 -4.14 13.83 4.35
N VAL A 150 -4.97 14.73 3.86
CA VAL A 150 -5.14 14.98 2.42
C VAL A 150 -3.84 15.50 1.81
N ARG A 151 -3.21 16.52 2.42
CA ARG A 151 -1.92 17.06 1.94
C ARG A 151 -0.82 16.00 1.98
N LEU A 152 -0.77 15.18 3.04
CA LEU A 152 0.21 14.09 3.16
C LEU A 152 0.04 13.05 2.04
N ARG A 153 -1.21 12.61 1.78
CA ARG A 153 -1.54 11.71 0.67
C ARG A 153 -1.05 12.26 -0.67
N ASP A 154 -1.39 13.52 -0.94
CA ASP A 154 -1.07 14.15 -2.22
C ASP A 154 0.45 14.33 -2.39
N ALA A 155 1.15 14.73 -1.33
CA ALA A 155 2.61 14.86 -1.33
C ALA A 155 3.32 13.51 -1.55
N VAL A 156 2.84 12.45 -0.89
CA VAL A 156 3.38 11.09 -1.06
C VAL A 156 3.12 10.60 -2.48
N ARG A 157 1.88 10.76 -2.98
CA ARG A 157 1.52 10.34 -4.34
C ARG A 157 2.33 11.08 -5.40
N ALA A 158 2.52 12.39 -5.27
CA ALA A 158 3.33 13.18 -6.21
C ALA A 158 4.78 12.68 -6.26
N ARG A 159 5.37 12.33 -5.11
CA ARG A 159 6.73 11.75 -5.07
C ARG A 159 6.80 10.38 -5.72
N MET A 160 5.78 9.53 -5.51
CA MET A 160 5.72 8.22 -6.14
C MET A 160 5.55 8.34 -7.66
N LEU A 161 4.71 9.26 -8.13
CA LEU A 161 4.51 9.53 -9.55
C LEU A 161 5.81 9.97 -10.23
N ALA A 162 6.58 10.84 -9.58
CA ALA A 162 7.88 11.28 -10.10
C ALA A 162 8.93 10.15 -10.18
N LEU A 163 8.80 9.11 -9.32
CA LEU A 163 9.73 7.98 -9.27
C LEU A 163 9.32 6.82 -10.19
N CYS A 164 8.02 6.62 -10.43
CA CYS A 164 7.53 5.44 -11.15
C CYS A 164 7.67 5.53 -12.67
N GLY A 165 7.77 6.73 -13.23
CA GLY A 165 7.82 6.94 -14.68
C GLY A 165 6.57 6.47 -15.44
N GLU A 166 5.47 6.21 -14.73
CA GLU A 166 4.19 5.78 -15.29
C GLU A 166 3.21 6.96 -15.39
N PRO A 167 2.17 6.86 -16.26
CA PRO A 167 1.15 7.90 -16.39
C PRO A 167 0.42 8.23 -15.08
N ASP A 168 -0.03 9.47 -14.93
CA ASP A 168 -0.94 9.88 -13.86
C ASP A 168 -2.38 9.49 -14.22
N LEU A 169 -2.93 8.53 -13.49
CA LEU A 169 -4.30 8.03 -13.62
C LEU A 169 -5.16 8.40 -12.41
N ALA A 170 -4.89 9.52 -11.74
CA ALA A 170 -5.64 9.93 -10.54
C ALA A 170 -7.14 10.05 -10.79
N LEU A 171 -7.54 10.51 -11.96
CA LEU A 171 -8.94 10.73 -12.35
C LEU A 171 -9.63 9.46 -12.89
N GLU A 172 -8.88 8.46 -13.30
CA GLU A 172 -9.40 7.22 -13.92
C GLU A 172 -10.04 6.27 -12.89
N ARG A 173 -9.94 6.56 -11.61
CA ARG A 173 -10.45 5.72 -10.53
C ARG A 173 -11.98 5.53 -10.56
N ALA A 174 -12.70 6.48 -11.13
CA ALA A 174 -14.16 6.43 -11.26
C ALA A 174 -14.64 5.39 -12.29
N LEU A 175 -13.71 4.81 -13.08
CA LEU A 175 -14.02 3.88 -14.18
C LEU A 175 -13.60 2.42 -13.86
N LEU A 176 -13.05 2.15 -12.68
CA LEU A 176 -12.62 0.84 -12.19
C LEU A 176 -13.52 0.35 -11.05
#